data_04cabc7e195335966b29b2ba81faf51c
#
_entry.id   04cabc7e195335966b29b2ba81faf51c
#
_cell.length_a   1.000
_cell.length_b   1.000
_cell.length_c   1.000
_cell.angle_alpha   90.00
_cell.angle_beta   90.00
_cell.angle_gamma   90.00
#
_symmetry.space_group_name_H-M   'P 1'
#
loop_
_entity.id
_entity.type
_entity.pdbx_description
1 polymer ?
#
loop_
_entity_poly.entity_id
_entity_poly.type
_entity_poly.pdbx_seq_one_letter_code
_entity_poly.pdbx_strand_id
1 'polypeptide(L)'
;MPAAHAQPLEPVEPVEPAFSRGQALRTPTFWLLSLYTAAVYPVQAGVSLHQAPHLIERGLSPSVAATIVSTFSLTSALAVLGFALFARRIGIRTSLGLAGACLAASALLMIAIASPMEGFIAACCFGAGIGGVLAVLPLAWADYFGRASFGAIRGAALSVQVSAQAAGPLLSGLLRDAYGTYVASLACFAALSLLSVLAAALVRPPRPPPQATQSPA
;
A
#
# COMPACT_ATOMS: atom_id res chain seq x y z
N MET A 1 -7.63 8.38 63.34
CA MET A 1 -8.20 8.51 62.00
C MET A 1 -7.10 8.16 61.01
N PRO A 2 -7.17 7.03 60.26
CA PRO A 2 -6.19 6.69 59.28
C PRO A 2 -6.46 7.51 58.00
N ALA A 3 -5.42 8.15 57.51
CA ALA A 3 -5.44 8.89 56.24
C ALA A 3 -5.76 7.96 55.07
N ALA A 4 -6.82 8.30 54.34
CA ALA A 4 -7.16 7.62 53.09
C ALA A 4 -6.02 7.83 52.08
N HIS A 5 -5.30 6.78 51.76
CA HIS A 5 -4.38 6.79 50.66
C HIS A 5 -5.19 7.01 49.35
N ALA A 6 -5.13 8.22 48.79
CA ALA A 6 -5.59 8.48 47.46
C ALA A 6 -4.74 7.60 46.50
N GLN A 7 -5.35 6.59 45.91
CA GLN A 7 -4.71 5.84 44.79
C GLN A 7 -4.39 6.83 43.66
N PRO A 8 -3.17 6.80 43.14
CA PRO A 8 -2.86 7.57 41.93
C PRO A 8 -3.82 7.14 40.82
N LEU A 9 -4.49 8.10 40.18
CA LEU A 9 -5.29 7.86 38.99
C LEU A 9 -4.37 7.22 37.94
N GLU A 10 -4.58 5.93 37.64
CA GLU A 10 -3.89 5.30 36.53
C GLU A 10 -4.15 6.07 35.25
N PRO A 11 -3.12 6.30 34.42
CA PRO A 11 -3.31 6.97 33.14
C PRO A 11 -4.38 6.19 32.34
N VAL A 12 -5.46 6.84 31.96
CA VAL A 12 -6.48 6.27 31.09
C VAL A 12 -5.80 5.94 29.77
N GLU A 13 -5.45 4.67 29.56
CA GLU A 13 -4.91 4.22 28.28
C GLU A 13 -5.93 4.54 27.18
N PRO A 14 -5.47 5.07 26.03
CA PRO A 14 -6.37 5.31 24.91
C PRO A 14 -7.06 4.00 24.53
N VAL A 15 -8.38 3.95 24.67
CA VAL A 15 -9.17 2.77 24.34
C VAL A 15 -9.00 2.48 22.85
N GLU A 16 -8.32 1.37 22.51
CA GLU A 16 -8.15 0.95 21.13
C GLU A 16 -9.53 0.70 20.48
N PRO A 17 -9.75 1.16 19.23
CA PRO A 17 -10.99 0.87 18.53
C PRO A 17 -11.15 -0.65 18.37
N ALA A 18 -12.27 -1.20 18.79
CA ALA A 18 -12.58 -2.63 18.71
C ALA A 18 -13.74 -2.86 17.75
N PHE A 19 -13.44 -2.99 16.47
CA PHE A 19 -14.45 -3.31 15.45
C PHE A 19 -14.60 -4.82 15.28
N SER A 20 -15.84 -5.31 15.20
CA SER A 20 -16.09 -6.63 14.63
C SER A 20 -15.95 -6.59 13.10
N ARG A 21 -15.76 -7.75 12.46
CA ARG A 21 -15.72 -7.85 10.99
C ARG A 21 -16.96 -7.22 10.34
N GLY A 22 -18.16 -7.51 10.86
CA GLY A 22 -19.41 -6.97 10.30
C GLY A 22 -19.51 -5.45 10.43
N GLN A 23 -19.01 -4.88 11.52
CA GLN A 23 -18.96 -3.42 11.71
C GLN A 23 -17.94 -2.79 10.77
N ALA A 24 -16.75 -3.36 10.63
CA ALA A 24 -15.72 -2.85 9.72
C ALA A 24 -16.21 -2.79 8.26
N LEU A 25 -16.84 -3.86 7.76
CA LEU A 25 -17.41 -3.95 6.40
C LEU A 25 -18.48 -2.89 6.09
N ARG A 26 -19.11 -2.32 7.13
CA ARG A 26 -20.12 -1.25 6.97
C ARG A 26 -19.49 0.15 6.93
N THR A 27 -18.19 0.28 7.14
CA THR A 27 -17.51 1.58 7.13
C THR A 27 -17.00 1.95 5.73
N PRO A 28 -17.11 3.22 5.32
CA PRO A 28 -16.47 3.68 4.07
C PRO A 28 -14.95 3.48 4.08
N THR A 29 -14.34 3.56 5.26
CA THR A 29 -12.90 3.39 5.47
C THR A 29 -12.41 2.01 5.04
N PHE A 30 -13.17 0.94 5.34
CA PHE A 30 -12.86 -0.42 4.89
C PHE A 30 -12.79 -0.49 3.35
N TRP A 31 -13.77 0.07 2.67
CA TRP A 31 -13.85 0.02 1.22
C TRP A 31 -12.83 0.92 0.53
N LEU A 32 -12.50 2.07 1.13
CA LEU A 32 -11.42 2.93 0.62
C LEU A 32 -10.05 2.30 0.76
N LEU A 33 -9.74 1.63 1.89
CA LEU A 33 -8.51 0.87 2.04
C LEU A 33 -8.48 -0.37 1.12
N SER A 34 -9.62 -1.03 0.92
CA SER A 34 -9.73 -2.13 -0.04
C SER A 34 -9.55 -1.64 -1.48
N LEU A 35 -10.10 -0.49 -1.85
CA LEU A 35 -9.87 0.16 -3.14
C LEU A 35 -8.40 0.53 -3.34
N TYR A 36 -7.78 1.14 -2.32
CA TYR A 36 -6.34 1.40 -2.32
C TYR A 36 -5.55 0.11 -2.60
N THR A 37 -5.87 -0.96 -1.87
CA THR A 37 -5.26 -2.27 -2.03
C THR A 37 -5.48 -2.81 -3.45
N ALA A 38 -6.71 -2.79 -3.96
CA ALA A 38 -7.06 -3.25 -5.30
C ALA A 38 -6.37 -2.43 -6.40
N ALA A 39 -6.02 -1.18 -6.14
CA ALA A 39 -5.32 -0.32 -7.08
C ALA A 39 -3.80 -0.55 -7.08
N VAL A 40 -3.14 -0.73 -5.92
CA VAL A 40 -1.68 -0.83 -5.86
C VAL A 40 -1.13 -2.23 -6.14
N TYR A 41 -1.83 -3.30 -5.78
CA TYR A 41 -1.31 -4.65 -5.92
C TYR A 41 -1.21 -5.18 -7.37
N PRO A 42 -2.11 -4.83 -8.30
CA PRO A 42 -1.90 -5.10 -9.73
C PRO A 42 -0.65 -4.41 -10.27
N VAL A 43 -0.40 -3.17 -9.85
CA VAL A 43 0.81 -2.42 -10.24
C VAL A 43 2.05 -3.13 -9.71
N GLN A 44 2.04 -3.50 -8.43
CA GLN A 44 3.16 -4.24 -7.82
C GLN A 44 3.49 -5.50 -8.61
N ALA A 45 2.50 -6.37 -8.83
CA ALA A 45 2.74 -7.67 -9.48
C ALA A 45 3.05 -7.53 -10.97
N GLY A 46 2.31 -6.66 -11.68
CA GLY A 46 2.49 -6.44 -13.10
C GLY A 46 3.85 -5.82 -13.43
N VAL A 47 4.25 -4.77 -12.73
CA VAL A 47 5.56 -4.13 -12.93
C VAL A 47 6.68 -5.07 -12.50
N SER A 48 6.59 -5.74 -11.34
CA SER A 48 7.63 -6.65 -10.88
C SER A 48 7.95 -7.75 -11.87
N LEU A 49 6.94 -8.26 -12.58
CA LEU A 49 7.12 -9.33 -13.56
C LEU A 49 7.59 -8.83 -14.93
N HIS A 50 7.10 -7.67 -15.38
CA HIS A 50 7.29 -7.21 -16.76
C HIS A 50 8.29 -6.07 -16.91
N GLN A 51 8.87 -5.51 -15.83
CA GLN A 51 9.84 -4.43 -15.96
C GLN A 51 11.12 -4.86 -16.69
N ALA A 52 11.66 -6.07 -16.43
CA ALA A 52 12.86 -6.53 -17.12
C ALA A 52 12.62 -6.75 -18.62
N PRO A 53 11.57 -7.48 -19.07
CA PRO A 53 11.20 -7.54 -20.48
C PRO A 53 11.01 -6.16 -21.12
N HIS A 54 10.32 -5.24 -20.43
CA HIS A 54 10.13 -3.87 -20.95
C HIS A 54 11.45 -3.13 -21.14
N LEU A 55 12.37 -3.19 -20.17
CA LEU A 55 13.69 -2.56 -20.26
C LEU A 55 14.50 -3.12 -21.44
N ILE A 56 14.43 -4.44 -21.67
CA ILE A 56 15.09 -5.10 -22.81
C ILE A 56 14.46 -4.66 -24.14
N GLU A 57 13.12 -4.56 -24.22
CA GLU A 57 12.43 -4.00 -25.40
C GLU A 57 12.84 -2.54 -25.70
N ARG A 58 13.21 -1.79 -24.66
CA ARG A 58 13.76 -0.42 -24.80
C ARG A 58 15.24 -0.37 -25.19
N GLY A 59 15.86 -1.53 -25.46
CA GLY A 59 17.24 -1.62 -25.94
C GLY A 59 18.31 -1.72 -24.85
N LEU A 60 17.92 -1.88 -23.57
CA LEU A 60 18.89 -2.13 -22.51
C LEU A 60 19.35 -3.60 -22.55
N SER A 61 20.64 -3.83 -22.24
CA SER A 61 21.15 -5.20 -22.15
C SER A 61 20.48 -5.98 -20.98
N PRO A 62 20.32 -7.31 -21.09
CA PRO A 62 19.73 -8.11 -20.02
C PRO A 62 20.42 -7.96 -18.67
N SER A 63 21.73 -7.77 -18.65
CA SER A 63 22.51 -7.56 -17.42
C SER A 63 22.15 -6.22 -16.74
N VAL A 64 22.02 -5.15 -17.51
CA VAL A 64 21.61 -3.83 -17.01
C VAL A 64 20.16 -3.90 -16.52
N ALA A 65 19.25 -4.53 -17.26
CA ALA A 65 17.86 -4.72 -16.84
C ALA A 65 17.78 -5.50 -15.50
N ALA A 66 18.55 -6.57 -15.35
CA ALA A 66 18.62 -7.33 -14.10
C ALA A 66 19.14 -6.49 -12.93
N THR A 67 20.14 -5.63 -13.15
CA THR A 67 20.66 -4.73 -12.12
C THR A 67 19.62 -3.69 -11.70
N ILE A 68 18.87 -3.12 -12.64
CA ILE A 68 17.77 -2.19 -12.39
C ILE A 68 16.69 -2.90 -11.53
N VAL A 69 16.31 -4.14 -11.89
CA VAL A 69 15.36 -4.94 -11.12
C VAL A 69 15.87 -5.20 -9.69
N SER A 70 17.15 -5.48 -9.52
CA SER A 70 17.74 -5.67 -8.18
C SER A 70 17.70 -4.39 -7.35
N THR A 71 17.86 -3.23 -8.00
CA THR A 71 17.82 -1.92 -7.34
C THR A 71 16.46 -1.66 -6.71
N PHE A 72 15.34 -2.01 -7.38
CA PHE A 72 14.04 -1.82 -6.76
C PHE A 72 13.86 -2.64 -5.48
N SER A 73 14.40 -3.86 -5.45
CA SER A 73 14.29 -4.74 -4.27
C SER A 73 15.03 -4.14 -3.07
N LEU A 74 16.26 -3.65 -3.30
CA LEU A 74 17.04 -2.97 -2.27
C LEU A 74 16.34 -1.70 -1.79
N THR A 75 15.88 -0.86 -2.72
CA THR A 75 15.17 0.37 -2.38
C THR A 75 13.88 0.07 -1.62
N SER A 76 13.15 -0.99 -1.97
CA SER A 76 11.95 -1.41 -1.24
C SER A 76 12.26 -1.78 0.21
N ALA A 77 13.34 -2.54 0.43
CA ALA A 77 13.76 -2.91 1.79
C ALA A 77 14.12 -1.67 2.64
N LEU A 78 14.87 -0.73 2.07
CA LEU A 78 15.20 0.53 2.74
C LEU A 78 13.96 1.40 2.98
N ALA A 79 13.04 1.45 2.02
CA ALA A 79 11.81 2.22 2.14
C ALA A 79 10.87 1.65 3.21
N VAL A 80 10.78 0.33 3.40
CA VAL A 80 10.03 -0.27 4.51
C VAL A 80 10.51 0.32 5.84
N LEU A 81 11.83 0.37 6.07
CA LEU A 81 12.40 0.95 7.29
C LEU A 81 12.09 2.45 7.41
N GLY A 82 12.29 3.21 6.34
CA GLY A 82 12.00 4.64 6.31
C GLY A 82 10.52 4.93 6.62
N PHE A 83 9.60 4.29 5.95
CA PHE A 83 8.16 4.48 6.19
C PHE A 83 7.74 4.00 7.58
N ALA A 84 8.30 2.89 8.09
CA ALA A 84 8.01 2.42 9.44
C ALA A 84 8.41 3.45 10.53
N LEU A 85 9.53 4.15 10.32
CA LEU A 85 10.01 5.18 11.25
C LEU A 85 9.22 6.49 11.15
N PHE A 86 8.85 6.90 9.93
CA PHE A 86 8.29 8.22 9.69
C PHE A 86 6.76 8.25 9.55
N ALA A 87 6.08 7.12 9.26
CA ALA A 87 4.65 7.07 9.03
C ALA A 87 3.81 7.63 10.18
N ARG A 88 4.24 7.45 11.42
CA ARG A 88 3.56 8.01 12.61
C ARG A 88 3.71 9.53 12.70
N ARG A 89 4.78 10.11 12.16
CA ARG A 89 5.03 11.55 12.17
C ARG A 89 4.26 12.29 11.09
N ILE A 90 4.26 11.74 9.87
CA ILE A 90 3.60 12.36 8.71
C ILE A 90 2.14 11.92 8.52
N GLY A 91 1.72 10.91 9.27
CA GLY A 91 0.37 10.36 9.24
C GLY A 91 0.17 9.27 8.18
N ILE A 92 -0.72 8.33 8.48
CA ILE A 92 -1.01 7.15 7.63
C ILE A 92 -1.49 7.55 6.23
N ARG A 93 -2.42 8.51 6.14
CA ARG A 93 -2.98 8.97 4.86
C ARG A 93 -1.91 9.54 3.94
N THR A 94 -1.07 10.41 4.47
CA THR A 94 0.03 11.03 3.73
C THR A 94 1.04 9.98 3.28
N SER A 95 1.36 9.02 4.16
CA SER A 95 2.29 7.94 3.86
C SER A 95 1.76 7.02 2.75
N LEU A 96 0.48 6.62 2.79
CA LEU A 96 -0.15 5.84 1.73
C LEU A 96 -0.21 6.63 0.41
N GLY A 97 -0.56 7.92 0.48
CA GLY A 97 -0.57 8.80 -0.68
C GLY A 97 0.82 8.93 -1.32
N LEU A 98 1.86 9.10 -0.50
CA LEU A 98 3.24 9.18 -0.98
C LEU A 98 3.69 7.87 -1.64
N ALA A 99 3.36 6.72 -1.03
CA ALA A 99 3.65 5.41 -1.62
C ALA A 99 2.96 5.23 -2.99
N GLY A 100 1.68 5.60 -3.10
CA GLY A 100 0.94 5.58 -4.36
C GLY A 100 1.53 6.54 -5.39
N ALA A 101 1.96 7.74 -4.98
CA ALA A 101 2.61 8.72 -5.86
C ALA A 101 3.95 8.20 -6.40
N CYS A 102 4.74 7.52 -5.56
CA CYS A 102 5.98 6.87 -6.00
C CYS A 102 5.71 5.78 -7.05
N LEU A 103 4.64 4.98 -6.89
CA LEU A 103 4.25 3.99 -7.90
C LEU A 103 3.80 4.65 -9.21
N ALA A 104 3.03 5.73 -9.14
CA ALA A 104 2.61 6.49 -10.32
C ALA A 104 3.82 7.09 -11.05
N ALA A 105 4.74 7.72 -10.32
CA ALA A 105 5.96 8.27 -10.88
C ALA A 105 6.81 7.19 -11.55
N SER A 106 6.96 6.02 -10.92
CA SER A 106 7.67 4.90 -11.52
C SER A 106 7.04 4.44 -12.84
N ALA A 107 5.72 4.23 -12.86
CA ALA A 107 5.04 3.78 -14.07
C ALA A 107 5.17 4.80 -15.23
N LEU A 108 5.06 6.09 -14.92
CA LEU A 108 5.24 7.18 -15.90
C LEU A 108 6.68 7.26 -16.40
N LEU A 109 7.67 7.16 -15.52
CA LEU A 109 9.09 7.13 -15.90
C LEU A 109 9.41 5.92 -16.78
N MET A 110 8.85 4.74 -16.45
CA MET A 110 9.01 3.53 -17.26
C MET A 110 8.51 3.70 -18.70
N ILE A 111 7.44 4.46 -18.92
CA ILE A 111 6.93 4.76 -20.28
C ILE A 111 7.97 5.52 -21.11
N ALA A 112 8.70 6.45 -20.49
CA ALA A 112 9.60 7.38 -21.15
C ALA A 112 11.06 6.93 -21.18
N ILE A 113 11.40 5.74 -20.69
CA ILE A 113 12.80 5.28 -20.59
C ILE A 113 13.52 5.36 -21.93
N ALA A 114 14.64 6.09 -21.95
CA ALA A 114 15.58 6.19 -23.04
C ALA A 114 17.03 5.89 -22.61
N SER A 115 17.30 5.80 -21.30
CA SER A 115 18.64 5.57 -20.77
C SER A 115 18.62 4.64 -19.53
N PRO A 116 19.75 3.95 -19.21
CA PRO A 116 19.87 3.16 -17.99
C PRO A 116 19.60 3.97 -16.73
N MET A 117 20.02 5.24 -16.67
CA MET A 117 19.82 6.12 -15.51
C MET A 117 18.34 6.31 -15.18
N GLU A 118 17.53 6.56 -16.21
CA GLU A 118 16.06 6.67 -16.05
C GLU A 118 15.44 5.36 -15.54
N GLY A 119 15.97 4.22 -16.00
CA GLY A 119 15.59 2.91 -15.50
C GLY A 119 15.88 2.74 -14.00
N PHE A 120 17.07 3.17 -13.54
CA PHE A 120 17.40 3.15 -12.11
C PHE A 120 16.51 4.08 -11.29
N ILE A 121 16.22 5.29 -11.78
CA ILE A 121 15.32 6.23 -11.10
C ILE A 121 13.91 5.64 -11.00
N ALA A 122 13.38 5.07 -12.08
CA ALA A 122 12.07 4.42 -12.07
C ALA A 122 12.03 3.24 -11.10
N ALA A 123 13.09 2.43 -11.03
CA ALA A 123 13.20 1.32 -10.09
C ALA A 123 13.27 1.79 -8.62
N CYS A 124 13.98 2.89 -8.35
CA CYS A 124 14.01 3.50 -7.02
C CYS A 124 12.62 4.01 -6.60
N CYS A 125 11.91 4.69 -7.49
CA CYS A 125 10.53 5.12 -7.25
C CYS A 125 9.60 3.92 -7.00
N PHE A 126 9.72 2.86 -7.81
CA PHE A 126 8.94 1.64 -7.63
C PHE A 126 9.21 1.00 -6.27
N GLY A 127 10.48 0.81 -5.93
CA GLY A 127 10.89 0.25 -4.64
C GLY A 127 10.39 1.08 -3.46
N ALA A 128 10.50 2.42 -3.54
CA ALA A 128 9.99 3.32 -2.51
C ALA A 128 8.47 3.17 -2.34
N GLY A 129 7.72 3.10 -3.43
CA GLY A 129 6.28 2.89 -3.41
C GLY A 129 5.89 1.55 -2.78
N ILE A 130 6.52 0.44 -3.21
CA ILE A 130 6.26 -0.89 -2.67
C ILE A 130 6.62 -0.97 -1.18
N GLY A 131 7.80 -0.49 -0.79
CA GLY A 131 8.22 -0.46 0.61
C GLY A 131 7.27 0.35 1.49
N GLY A 132 6.78 1.49 0.98
CA GLY A 132 5.77 2.30 1.65
C GLY A 132 4.45 1.55 1.84
N VAL A 133 3.94 0.87 0.81
CA VAL A 133 2.72 0.05 0.90
C VAL A 133 2.89 -1.07 1.93
N LEU A 134 4.00 -1.80 1.88
CA LEU A 134 4.27 -2.93 2.79
C LEU A 134 4.38 -2.50 4.26
N ALA A 135 4.96 -1.32 4.51
CA ALA A 135 5.09 -0.80 5.88
C ALA A 135 3.78 -0.20 6.42
N VAL A 136 3.09 0.61 5.60
CA VAL A 136 2.02 1.48 6.09
C VAL A 136 0.64 0.82 6.02
N LEU A 137 0.37 -0.01 5.01
CA LEU A 137 -0.96 -0.60 4.84
C LEU A 137 -1.37 -1.52 6.00
N PRO A 138 -0.51 -2.43 6.54
CA PRO A 138 -0.83 -3.18 7.74
C PRO A 138 -1.06 -2.29 8.97
N LEU A 139 -0.28 -1.21 9.11
CA LEU A 139 -0.45 -0.23 10.18
C LEU A 139 -1.80 0.48 10.07
N ALA A 140 -2.22 0.88 8.86
CA ALA A 140 -3.52 1.51 8.60
C ALA A 140 -4.69 0.60 9.03
N TRP A 141 -4.62 -0.69 8.72
CA TRP A 141 -5.65 -1.64 9.14
C TRP A 141 -5.71 -1.80 10.66
N ALA A 142 -4.55 -1.87 11.34
CA ALA A 142 -4.47 -2.01 12.79
C ALA A 142 -4.96 -0.75 13.52
N ASP A 143 -4.51 0.43 13.09
CA ASP A 143 -4.84 1.70 13.74
C ASP A 143 -6.31 2.11 13.56
N TYR A 144 -6.91 1.75 12.40
CA TYR A 144 -8.28 2.16 12.10
C TYR A 144 -9.34 1.20 12.65
N PHE A 145 -9.04 -0.08 12.74
CA PHE A 145 -10.03 -1.09 13.16
C PHE A 145 -9.69 -1.80 14.47
N GLY A 146 -8.50 -1.54 15.02
CA GLY A 146 -8.02 -2.17 16.23
C GLY A 146 -7.51 -3.59 16.02
N ARG A 147 -6.95 -4.17 17.08
CA ARG A 147 -6.27 -5.47 17.03
C ARG A 147 -7.17 -6.65 17.37
N ALA A 148 -8.28 -6.42 18.07
CA ALA A 148 -9.16 -7.49 18.59
C ALA A 148 -9.70 -8.42 17.49
N SER A 149 -10.13 -7.88 16.34
CA SER A 149 -10.65 -8.66 15.20
C SER A 149 -9.78 -8.51 13.95
N PHE A 150 -8.52 -8.12 14.10
CA PHE A 150 -7.60 -7.80 13.01
C PHE A 150 -7.53 -8.93 11.96
N GLY A 151 -7.37 -10.18 12.39
CA GLY A 151 -7.27 -11.32 11.48
C GLY A 151 -8.52 -11.50 10.61
N ALA A 152 -9.72 -11.36 11.18
CA ALA A 152 -10.98 -11.51 10.45
C ALA A 152 -11.23 -10.35 9.46
N ILE A 153 -10.89 -9.11 9.84
CA ILE A 153 -11.02 -7.91 9.00
C ILE A 153 -9.98 -7.95 7.88
N ARG A 154 -8.73 -8.21 8.23
CA ARG A 154 -7.62 -8.30 7.30
C ARG A 154 -7.78 -9.46 6.32
N GLY A 155 -8.36 -10.60 6.77
CA GLY A 155 -8.66 -11.74 5.91
C GLY A 155 -9.63 -11.39 4.78
N ALA A 156 -10.67 -10.61 5.04
CA ALA A 156 -11.59 -10.12 4.01
C ALA A 156 -10.87 -9.19 3.01
N ALA A 157 -10.04 -8.28 3.50
CA ALA A 157 -9.25 -7.40 2.64
C ALA A 157 -8.16 -8.16 1.84
N LEU A 158 -7.61 -9.25 2.41
CA LEU A 158 -6.62 -10.10 1.75
C LEU A 158 -7.18 -10.79 0.50
N SER A 159 -8.45 -11.20 0.52
CA SER A 159 -9.10 -11.78 -0.66
C SER A 159 -9.11 -10.77 -1.82
N VAL A 160 -9.43 -9.50 -1.56
CA VAL A 160 -9.35 -8.43 -2.56
C VAL A 160 -7.91 -8.24 -3.04
N GLN A 161 -6.96 -8.23 -2.12
CA GLN A 161 -5.53 -8.06 -2.43
C GLN A 161 -5.03 -9.15 -3.38
N VAL A 162 -5.24 -10.43 -3.04
CA VAL A 162 -4.73 -11.56 -3.83
C VAL A 162 -5.36 -11.60 -5.22
N SER A 163 -6.69 -11.38 -5.31
CA SER A 163 -7.38 -11.33 -6.60
C SER A 163 -6.86 -10.19 -7.48
N ALA A 164 -6.68 -9.01 -6.91
CA ALA A 164 -6.16 -7.85 -7.63
C ALA A 164 -4.68 -8.06 -8.04
N GLN A 165 -3.88 -8.65 -7.17
CA GLN A 165 -2.47 -8.97 -7.46
C GLN A 165 -2.32 -9.93 -8.62
N ALA A 166 -3.17 -10.96 -8.69
CA ALA A 166 -3.17 -11.91 -9.80
C ALA A 166 -3.58 -11.28 -11.14
N ALA A 167 -4.46 -10.27 -11.12
CA ALA A 167 -4.89 -9.56 -12.32
C ALA A 167 -3.78 -8.70 -12.95
N GLY A 168 -2.79 -8.24 -12.18
CA GLY A 168 -1.75 -7.34 -12.66
C GLY A 168 -0.92 -7.90 -13.83
N PRO A 169 -0.23 -9.04 -13.66
CA PRO A 169 0.53 -9.67 -14.74
C PRO A 169 -0.33 -10.06 -15.93
N LEU A 170 -1.55 -10.57 -15.69
CA LEU A 170 -2.49 -10.93 -16.74
C LEU A 170 -2.86 -9.70 -17.59
N LEU A 171 -3.24 -8.59 -16.94
CA LEU A 171 -3.54 -7.33 -17.63
C LEU A 171 -2.35 -6.85 -18.45
N SER A 172 -1.15 -6.89 -17.86
CA SER A 172 0.06 -6.43 -18.54
C SER A 172 0.41 -7.29 -19.76
N GLY A 173 0.28 -8.62 -19.64
CA GLY A 173 0.52 -9.55 -20.76
C GLY A 173 -0.49 -9.36 -21.89
N LEU A 174 -1.78 -9.31 -21.57
CA LEU A 174 -2.85 -9.10 -22.55
C LEU A 174 -2.72 -7.77 -23.29
N LEU A 175 -2.39 -6.69 -22.59
CA LEU A 175 -2.17 -5.39 -23.23
C LEU A 175 -0.91 -5.39 -24.10
N ARG A 176 0.14 -6.05 -23.66
CA ARG A 176 1.37 -6.19 -24.46
C ARG A 176 1.10 -6.99 -25.75
N ASP A 177 0.33 -8.07 -25.66
CA ASP A 177 -0.02 -8.89 -26.85
C ASP A 177 -0.92 -8.12 -27.82
N ALA A 178 -1.84 -7.30 -27.31
CA ALA A 178 -2.74 -6.49 -28.13
C ALA A 178 -2.06 -5.30 -28.79
N TYR A 179 -1.12 -4.63 -28.10
CA TYR A 179 -0.50 -3.37 -28.56
C TYR A 179 0.97 -3.51 -28.98
N GLY A 180 1.58 -4.68 -28.82
CA GLY A 180 2.98 -4.95 -29.16
C GLY A 180 4.00 -4.31 -28.23
N THR A 181 3.56 -3.64 -27.15
CA THR A 181 4.41 -2.89 -26.21
C THR A 181 3.81 -2.84 -24.82
N TYR A 182 4.66 -2.69 -23.79
CA TYR A 182 4.22 -2.53 -22.40
C TYR A 182 3.69 -1.13 -22.05
N VAL A 183 3.77 -0.15 -22.95
CA VAL A 183 3.36 1.24 -22.69
C VAL A 183 1.90 1.33 -22.25
N ALA A 184 1.00 0.57 -22.89
CA ALA A 184 -0.42 0.56 -22.54
C ALA A 184 -0.65 0.02 -21.11
N SER A 185 0.04 -1.04 -20.72
CA SER A 185 -0.06 -1.58 -19.35
C SER A 185 0.52 -0.62 -18.30
N LEU A 186 1.65 0.01 -18.60
CA LEU A 186 2.25 1.02 -17.72
C LEU A 186 1.35 2.26 -17.56
N ALA A 187 0.66 2.69 -18.62
CA ALA A 187 -0.33 3.76 -18.52
C ALA A 187 -1.52 3.38 -17.62
N CYS A 188 -2.03 2.15 -17.74
CA CYS A 188 -3.05 1.62 -16.83
C CYS A 188 -2.53 1.56 -15.38
N PHE A 189 -1.30 1.13 -15.17
CA PHE A 189 -0.69 1.09 -13.84
C PHE A 189 -0.47 2.48 -13.24
N ALA A 190 -0.11 3.47 -14.06
CA ALA A 190 -0.05 4.87 -13.62
C ALA A 190 -1.44 5.37 -13.18
N ALA A 191 -2.48 5.08 -13.95
CA ALA A 191 -3.86 5.45 -13.60
C ALA A 191 -4.33 4.77 -12.31
N LEU A 192 -4.06 3.47 -12.12
CA LEU A 192 -4.36 2.76 -10.88
C LEU A 192 -3.59 3.34 -9.70
N SER A 193 -2.32 3.68 -9.88
CA SER A 193 -1.51 4.31 -8.82
C SER A 193 -2.07 5.68 -8.44
N LEU A 194 -2.51 6.49 -9.39
CA LEU A 194 -3.18 7.77 -9.11
C LEU A 194 -4.52 7.57 -8.41
N LEU A 195 -5.30 6.55 -8.79
CA LEU A 195 -6.51 6.17 -8.06
C LEU A 195 -6.21 5.81 -6.61
N SER A 196 -5.09 5.11 -6.36
CA SER A 196 -4.68 4.81 -4.97
C SER A 196 -4.35 6.08 -4.17
N VAL A 197 -3.72 7.07 -4.79
CA VAL A 197 -3.47 8.39 -4.15
C VAL A 197 -4.79 9.05 -3.76
N LEU A 198 -5.78 9.05 -4.66
CA LEU A 198 -7.11 9.60 -4.37
C LEU A 198 -7.80 8.82 -3.25
N ALA A 199 -7.76 7.49 -3.28
CA ALA A 199 -8.31 6.66 -2.23
C ALA A 199 -7.66 6.98 -0.87
N ALA A 200 -6.32 7.08 -0.82
CA ALA A 200 -5.58 7.45 0.39
C ALA A 200 -5.99 8.85 0.91
N ALA A 201 -6.20 9.81 0.02
CA ALA A 201 -6.63 11.16 0.40
C ALA A 201 -8.05 11.20 1.01
N LEU A 202 -8.90 10.26 0.65
CA LEU A 202 -10.30 10.17 1.15
C LEU A 202 -10.43 9.31 2.41
N VAL A 203 -9.47 8.42 2.68
CA VAL A 203 -9.49 7.56 3.88
C VAL A 203 -9.52 8.42 5.15
N ARG A 204 -10.41 8.10 6.07
CA ARG A 204 -10.51 8.73 7.39
C ARG A 204 -10.66 7.65 8.46
N PRO A 205 -10.15 7.87 9.69
CA PRO A 205 -10.43 6.96 10.80
C PRO A 205 -11.93 6.76 10.98
N PRO A 206 -12.43 5.53 11.06
CA PRO A 206 -13.84 5.28 11.28
C PRO A 206 -14.22 5.69 12.71
N ARG A 207 -15.49 6.10 12.92
CA ARG A 207 -15.99 6.35 14.26
C ARG A 207 -16.05 5.02 15.02
N PRO A 208 -15.50 4.94 16.24
CA PRO A 208 -15.59 3.71 17.03
C PRO A 208 -17.05 3.34 17.30
N PRO A 209 -17.39 2.04 17.24
CA PRO A 209 -18.73 1.59 17.57
C PRO A 209 -19.04 1.92 19.06
N PRO A 210 -20.32 2.15 19.40
CA PRO A 210 -20.74 2.28 20.79
C PRO A 210 -20.24 1.07 21.58
N GLN A 211 -19.49 1.30 22.63
CA GLN A 211 -19.07 0.22 23.51
C GLN A 211 -20.32 -0.34 24.19
N ALA A 212 -20.53 -1.66 24.08
CA ALA A 212 -21.51 -2.31 24.93
C ALA A 212 -21.09 -2.04 26.38
N THR A 213 -21.91 -1.27 27.08
CA THR A 213 -21.75 -1.01 28.50
C THR A 213 -21.58 -2.38 29.17
N GLN A 214 -20.38 -2.68 29.68
CA GLN A 214 -20.20 -3.82 30.57
C GLN A 214 -21.08 -3.54 31.79
N SER A 215 -22.25 -4.19 31.84
CA SER A 215 -23.07 -4.17 33.02
C SER A 215 -22.24 -4.80 34.15
N PRO A 216 -22.01 -4.11 35.27
CA PRO A 216 -21.34 -4.71 36.39
C PRO A 216 -22.20 -5.90 36.89
N ALA A 217 -21.56 -7.08 36.94
CA ALA A 217 -22.15 -8.28 37.57
C ALA A 217 -22.09 -8.18 39.06
#